data_507f991a54a7d33c466f8330cda8fdcf
#
_entry.id   507f991a54a7d33c466f8330cda8fdcf
#
_cell.length_a   1.000
_cell.length_b   1.000
_cell.length_c   1.000
_cell.angle_alpha   90.00
_cell.angle_beta   90.00
_cell.angle_gamma   90.00
#
_symmetry.space_group_name_H-M   'P 1'
#
loop_
_entity.id
_entity.type
_entity.pdbx_description
1 polymer ?
#
loop_
_entity_poly.entity_id
_entity_poly.type
_entity_poly.pdbx_seq_one_letter_code
_entity_poly.pdbx_strand_id
1 'polypeptide(L)'
;DFQDANCRHCYKCVRNCSVKAISVRNEQAHIIREACIHCGHCLEVCPQNAKTFASDMERVKGYLRQGMKTVISIAPSYLGVLEYKNPGQVVDALLKLGFFEVRETAEGAALVTREYQKLLEEGTMKNLITTCCPSVNDLIEKYYPSLTKYMTPVVSPMIAHGRLIKKIYGEDVKVVFLGPCIAKKEEAVGDDRVFGAVDAILTFEELGGWLK
;
A
#
# COMPACT_ATOMS: atom_id res chain seq x y z
N ASP A 1 -6.71 9.20 9.60
CA ASP A 1 -6.99 10.06 10.75
C ASP A 1 -7.11 11.52 10.36
N PHE A 2 -7.68 12.34 11.26
CA PHE A 2 -7.79 13.79 11.08
C PHE A 2 -6.89 14.51 12.06
N GLN A 3 -6.21 15.56 11.60
CA GLN A 3 -5.59 16.55 12.47
C GLN A 3 -6.57 17.70 12.69
N ASP A 4 -7.31 17.66 13.79
CA ASP A 4 -8.38 18.60 14.09
C ASP A 4 -7.89 20.05 14.08
N ALA A 5 -6.69 20.32 14.60
CA ALA A 5 -6.08 21.64 14.62
C ALA A 5 -5.90 22.28 13.23
N ASN A 6 -5.77 21.48 12.17
CA ASN A 6 -5.58 21.95 10.80
C ASN A 6 -6.90 22.03 10.01
N CYS A 7 -7.97 21.38 10.49
CA CYS A 7 -9.24 21.35 9.78
C CYS A 7 -9.93 22.74 9.83
N ARG A 8 -10.36 23.24 8.67
CA ARG A 8 -11.12 24.49 8.52
C ARG A 8 -12.58 24.24 8.17
N HIS A 9 -13.11 23.07 8.42
CA HIS A 9 -14.53 22.71 8.24
C HIS A 9 -15.08 23.00 6.83
N CYS A 10 -14.22 22.98 5.80
CA CYS A 10 -14.62 23.27 4.43
C CYS A 10 -15.39 22.13 3.75
N TYR A 11 -15.40 20.95 4.36
CA TYR A 11 -16.10 19.72 3.91
C TYR A 11 -15.77 19.28 2.47
N LYS A 12 -14.67 19.75 1.89
CA LYS A 12 -14.24 19.35 0.55
C LYS A 12 -14.05 17.83 0.45
N CYS A 13 -13.50 17.21 1.49
CA CYS A 13 -13.35 15.76 1.59
C CYS A 13 -14.69 15.01 1.60
N VAL A 14 -15.71 15.54 2.29
CA VAL A 14 -17.07 14.95 2.35
C VAL A 14 -17.71 14.95 0.95
N ARG A 15 -17.64 16.11 0.26
CA ARG A 15 -18.22 16.25 -1.09
C ARG A 15 -17.52 15.39 -2.13
N ASN A 16 -16.21 15.20 -2.00
CA ASN A 16 -15.40 14.46 -2.97
C ASN A 16 -15.23 12.96 -2.66
N CYS A 17 -15.76 12.47 -1.54
CA CYS A 17 -15.71 11.04 -1.26
C CYS A 17 -16.70 10.30 -2.19
N SER A 18 -16.18 9.47 -3.08
CA SER A 18 -16.97 8.73 -4.06
C SER A 18 -17.92 7.72 -3.42
N VAL A 19 -17.53 7.12 -2.30
CA VAL A 19 -18.31 6.14 -1.55
C VAL A 19 -19.03 6.74 -0.34
N LYS A 20 -18.98 8.07 -0.16
CA LYS A 20 -19.64 8.77 0.95
C LYS A 20 -19.27 8.26 2.35
N ALA A 21 -18.05 7.75 2.50
CA ALA A 21 -17.52 7.22 3.75
C ALA A 21 -16.99 8.30 4.72
N ILE A 22 -17.50 9.54 4.63
CA ILE A 22 -17.12 10.64 5.53
C ILE A 22 -18.38 11.32 6.04
N SER A 23 -18.60 11.25 7.36
CA SER A 23 -19.68 11.94 8.07
C SER A 23 -19.18 13.25 8.68
N VAL A 24 -20.11 14.10 9.08
CA VAL A 24 -19.83 15.31 9.88
C VAL A 24 -20.49 15.14 11.24
N ARG A 25 -19.70 15.27 12.31
CA ARG A 25 -20.16 15.25 13.70
C ARG A 25 -19.45 16.37 14.46
N ASN A 26 -20.18 17.15 15.24
CA ASN A 26 -19.65 18.30 15.97
C ASN A 26 -18.78 19.20 15.06
N GLU A 27 -19.32 19.51 13.87
CA GLU A 27 -18.65 20.31 12.84
C GLU A 27 -17.37 19.69 12.25
N GLN A 28 -16.89 18.54 12.75
CA GLN A 28 -15.73 17.83 12.24
C GLN A 28 -16.10 16.74 11.25
N ALA A 29 -15.24 16.52 10.28
CA ALA A 29 -15.38 15.42 9.32
C ALA A 29 -14.73 14.14 9.88
N HIS A 30 -15.45 13.04 9.91
CA HIS A 30 -15.00 11.74 10.42
C HIS A 30 -15.09 10.67 9.34
N ILE A 31 -14.08 9.80 9.25
CA ILE A 31 -14.08 8.66 8.34
C ILE A 31 -14.94 7.54 8.97
N ILE A 32 -15.87 7.04 8.20
CA ILE A 32 -16.65 5.84 8.51
C ILE A 32 -15.82 4.65 8.01
N ARG A 33 -15.11 3.98 8.90
CA ARG A 33 -14.11 2.95 8.55
C ARG A 33 -14.75 1.78 7.79
N GLU A 34 -15.94 1.37 8.19
CA GLU A 34 -16.68 0.26 7.58
C GLU A 34 -17.06 0.57 6.13
N ALA A 35 -17.28 1.84 5.80
CA ALA A 35 -17.62 2.29 4.44
C ALA A 35 -16.38 2.77 3.64
N CYS A 36 -15.26 3.03 4.29
CA CYS A 36 -14.07 3.54 3.64
C CYS A 36 -13.40 2.45 2.79
N ILE A 37 -13.00 2.82 1.56
CA ILE A 37 -12.24 1.94 0.64
C ILE A 37 -10.75 2.29 0.59
N HIS A 38 -10.27 3.07 1.52
CA HIS A 38 -8.85 3.47 1.69
C HIS A 38 -8.17 4.10 0.46
N CYS A 39 -8.94 4.67 -0.49
CA CYS A 39 -8.42 5.19 -1.76
C CYS A 39 -7.52 6.43 -1.64
N GLY A 40 -7.51 7.12 -0.49
CA GLY A 40 -6.65 8.29 -0.27
C GLY A 40 -7.15 9.62 -0.85
N HIS A 41 -8.19 9.62 -1.69
CA HIS A 41 -8.64 10.83 -2.38
C HIS A 41 -8.96 12.00 -1.44
N CYS A 42 -9.43 11.71 -0.23
CA CYS A 42 -9.67 12.75 0.79
C CYS A 42 -8.40 13.41 1.32
N LEU A 43 -7.21 12.79 1.17
CA LEU A 43 -5.92 13.42 1.45
C LEU A 43 -5.59 14.44 0.35
N GLU A 44 -5.67 14.02 -0.91
CA GLU A 44 -5.34 14.84 -2.08
C GLU A 44 -6.20 16.12 -2.17
N VAL A 45 -7.50 15.98 -1.93
CA VAL A 45 -8.43 17.12 -2.04
C VAL A 45 -8.40 18.07 -0.85
N CYS A 46 -7.70 17.74 0.23
CA CYS A 46 -7.68 18.55 1.44
C CYS A 46 -6.72 19.75 1.31
N PRO A 47 -7.20 20.99 1.15
CA PRO A 47 -6.31 22.14 0.96
C PRO A 47 -5.56 22.53 2.25
N GLN A 48 -5.94 21.95 3.38
CA GLN A 48 -5.37 22.22 4.70
C GLN A 48 -4.39 21.13 5.16
N ASN A 49 -4.21 20.06 4.38
CA ASN A 49 -3.46 18.88 4.80
C ASN A 49 -3.88 18.35 6.19
N ALA A 50 -5.19 18.48 6.51
CA ALA A 50 -5.74 18.12 7.83
C ALA A 50 -6.00 16.61 7.97
N LYS A 51 -5.59 15.82 6.99
CA LYS A 51 -5.73 14.36 7.02
C LYS A 51 -4.36 13.71 7.00
N THR A 52 -4.23 12.65 7.77
CA THR A 52 -3.00 11.87 7.87
C THR A 52 -3.31 10.39 7.82
N PHE A 53 -2.30 9.60 7.57
CA PHE A 53 -2.30 8.14 7.72
C PHE A 53 -1.21 7.74 8.72
N ALA A 54 -1.33 6.55 9.29
CA ALA A 54 -0.31 6.02 10.18
C ALA A 54 1.00 5.80 9.41
N SER A 55 2.11 6.30 9.95
CA SER A 55 3.43 6.15 9.35
C SER A 55 4.18 4.98 9.99
N ASP A 56 4.82 4.17 9.14
CA ASP A 56 5.73 3.10 9.59
C ASP A 56 7.19 3.56 9.65
N MET A 57 7.46 4.85 9.44
CA MET A 57 8.82 5.40 9.35
C MET A 57 9.68 5.07 10.56
N GLU A 58 9.18 5.30 11.78
CA GLU A 58 9.96 5.01 12.98
C GLU A 58 10.16 3.52 13.22
N ARG A 59 9.20 2.69 12.80
CA ARG A 59 9.35 1.24 12.79
C ARG A 59 10.49 0.80 11.87
N VAL A 60 10.52 1.31 10.65
CA VAL A 60 11.57 1.02 9.65
C VAL A 60 12.93 1.49 10.15
N LYS A 61 13.03 2.73 10.63
CA LYS A 61 14.26 3.25 11.25
C LYS A 61 14.73 2.37 12.43
N GLY A 62 13.78 1.85 13.20
CA GLY A 62 14.03 0.91 14.30
C GLY A 62 14.69 -0.38 13.81
N TYR A 63 14.20 -0.98 12.73
CA TYR A 63 14.79 -2.18 12.12
C TYR A 63 16.25 -1.94 11.71
N LEU A 64 16.49 -0.81 11.02
CA LEU A 64 17.85 -0.48 10.55
C LEU A 64 18.81 -0.18 11.70
N ARG A 65 18.39 0.59 12.72
CA ARG A 65 19.22 0.88 13.91
C ARG A 65 19.59 -0.38 14.70
N GLN A 66 18.72 -1.37 14.71
CA GLN A 66 18.95 -2.67 15.38
C GLN A 66 19.78 -3.64 14.53
N GLY A 67 20.21 -3.23 13.32
CA GLY A 67 20.95 -4.09 12.40
C GLY A 67 20.15 -5.28 11.86
N MET A 68 18.80 -5.19 11.89
CA MET A 68 17.96 -6.25 11.36
C MET A 68 18.11 -6.33 9.84
N LYS A 69 18.24 -7.54 9.30
CA LYS A 69 18.26 -7.76 7.86
C LYS A 69 16.95 -7.28 7.25
N THR A 70 16.99 -6.11 6.58
CA THR A 70 15.81 -5.42 6.07
C THR A 70 15.91 -5.26 4.56
N VAL A 71 14.99 -5.88 3.83
CA VAL A 71 14.89 -5.80 2.35
C VAL A 71 13.76 -4.85 1.99
N ILE A 72 14.03 -3.94 1.06
CA ILE A 72 13.00 -3.03 0.55
C ILE A 72 12.47 -3.52 -0.80
N SER A 73 11.15 -3.62 -0.90
CA SER A 73 10.41 -3.91 -2.12
C SER A 73 9.89 -2.61 -2.71
N ILE A 74 10.49 -2.12 -3.80
CA ILE A 74 10.14 -0.84 -4.41
C ILE A 74 9.11 -1.01 -5.53
N ALA A 75 8.02 -0.24 -5.47
CA ALA A 75 6.99 -0.23 -6.52
C ALA A 75 7.53 0.43 -7.80
N PRO A 76 7.20 -0.10 -9.00
CA PRO A 76 7.70 0.42 -10.28
C PRO A 76 7.41 1.90 -10.54
N SER A 77 6.39 2.46 -9.89
CA SER A 77 6.02 3.87 -9.99
C SER A 77 7.11 4.84 -9.47
N TYR A 78 8.16 4.34 -8.80
CA TYR A 78 9.29 5.17 -8.41
C TYR A 78 9.94 5.87 -9.61
N LEU A 79 9.88 5.23 -10.80
CA LEU A 79 10.42 5.76 -12.04
C LEU A 79 9.81 7.11 -12.46
N GLY A 80 8.56 7.38 -12.07
CA GLY A 80 7.86 8.63 -12.41
C GLY A 80 7.65 9.59 -11.23
N VAL A 81 8.07 9.20 -10.01
CA VAL A 81 7.82 10.00 -8.79
C VAL A 81 9.10 10.54 -8.17
N LEU A 82 10.17 9.75 -8.18
CA LEU A 82 11.45 10.16 -7.60
C LEU A 82 12.30 10.88 -8.64
N GLU A 83 12.99 11.93 -8.21
CA GLU A 83 13.96 12.64 -9.04
C GLU A 83 15.31 11.96 -8.98
N TYR A 84 15.83 11.49 -10.10
CA TYR A 84 17.13 10.85 -10.22
C TYR A 84 17.68 10.97 -11.68
N LYS A 85 18.98 10.81 -11.85
CA LYS A 85 19.61 10.77 -13.19
C LYS A 85 19.58 9.37 -13.81
N ASN A 86 19.68 8.34 -12.98
CA ASN A 86 19.53 6.94 -13.38
C ASN A 86 18.97 6.12 -12.21
N PRO A 87 18.26 5.00 -12.48
CA PRO A 87 17.63 4.17 -11.43
C PRO A 87 18.61 3.66 -10.36
N GLY A 88 19.86 3.43 -10.72
CA GLY A 88 20.91 2.97 -9.78
C GLY A 88 21.15 3.95 -8.63
N GLN A 89 20.87 5.25 -8.81
CA GLN A 89 20.97 6.22 -7.71
C GLN A 89 19.94 5.98 -6.61
N VAL A 90 18.73 5.55 -6.98
CA VAL A 90 17.68 5.22 -6.01
C VAL A 90 18.11 4.00 -5.19
N VAL A 91 18.61 2.98 -5.87
CA VAL A 91 19.13 1.76 -5.22
C VAL A 91 20.27 2.10 -4.27
N ASP A 92 21.26 2.86 -4.74
CA ASP A 92 22.43 3.26 -3.93
C ASP A 92 22.02 4.10 -2.70
N ALA A 93 21.07 5.02 -2.86
CA ALA A 93 20.55 5.81 -1.76
C ALA A 93 19.88 4.95 -0.68
N LEU A 94 19.04 3.99 -1.09
CA LEU A 94 18.38 3.07 -0.17
C LEU A 94 19.38 2.15 0.56
N LEU A 95 20.38 1.64 -0.14
CA LEU A 95 21.48 0.86 0.48
C LEU A 95 22.26 1.70 1.50
N LYS A 96 22.54 2.97 1.19
CA LYS A 96 23.20 3.91 2.12
C LYS A 96 22.36 4.25 3.34
N LEU A 97 21.03 4.17 3.26
CA LEU A 97 20.15 4.30 4.43
C LEU A 97 20.24 3.08 5.37
N GLY A 98 20.88 1.99 4.94
CA GLY A 98 21.08 0.78 5.74
C GLY A 98 20.19 -0.41 5.34
N PHE A 99 19.42 -0.33 4.27
CA PHE A 99 18.71 -1.49 3.75
C PHE A 99 19.71 -2.53 3.26
N PHE A 100 19.45 -3.80 3.58
CA PHE A 100 20.31 -4.92 3.18
C PHE A 100 20.27 -5.13 1.66
N GLU A 101 19.11 -5.00 1.06
CA GLU A 101 18.90 -5.15 -0.38
C GLU A 101 17.68 -4.37 -0.86
N VAL A 102 17.70 -3.95 -2.13
CA VAL A 102 16.60 -3.30 -2.84
C VAL A 102 16.14 -4.22 -3.95
N ARG A 103 14.85 -4.58 -3.94
CA ARG A 103 14.23 -5.44 -4.96
C ARG A 103 13.00 -4.76 -5.54
N GLU A 104 12.72 -5.04 -6.80
CA GLU A 104 11.54 -4.46 -7.47
C GLU A 104 10.29 -5.31 -7.23
N THR A 105 9.18 -4.68 -6.82
CA THR A 105 7.89 -5.35 -6.67
C THR A 105 7.40 -5.98 -7.98
N ALA A 106 7.99 -5.61 -9.12
CA ALA A 106 7.76 -6.22 -10.43
C ALA A 106 7.99 -7.75 -10.41
N GLU A 107 8.90 -8.26 -9.58
CA GLU A 107 9.09 -9.71 -9.39
C GLU A 107 7.82 -10.38 -8.85
N GLY A 108 7.18 -9.75 -7.87
CA GLY A 108 5.89 -10.20 -7.34
C GLY A 108 4.77 -10.08 -8.37
N ALA A 109 4.78 -9.04 -9.20
CA ALA A 109 3.82 -8.88 -10.29
C ALA A 109 3.95 -10.00 -11.33
N ALA A 110 5.17 -10.42 -11.66
CA ALA A 110 5.40 -11.54 -12.57
C ALA A 110 4.82 -12.87 -12.01
N LEU A 111 4.92 -13.10 -10.70
CA LEU A 111 4.31 -14.27 -10.06
C LEU A 111 2.79 -14.22 -10.14
N VAL A 112 2.21 -13.08 -9.78
CA VAL A 112 0.74 -12.87 -9.83
C VAL A 112 0.20 -13.02 -11.24
N THR A 113 0.91 -12.50 -12.25
CA THR A 113 0.52 -12.64 -13.66
C THR A 113 0.45 -14.11 -14.07
N ARG A 114 1.41 -14.93 -13.65
CA ARG A 114 1.39 -16.38 -13.93
C ARG A 114 0.18 -17.08 -13.31
N GLU A 115 -0.20 -16.69 -12.09
CA GLU A 115 -1.38 -17.27 -11.44
C GLU A 115 -2.68 -16.84 -12.18
N TYR A 116 -2.78 -15.59 -12.64
CA TYR A 116 -3.91 -15.17 -13.48
C TYR A 116 -3.97 -15.93 -14.81
N GLN A 117 -2.82 -16.18 -15.46
CA GLN A 117 -2.76 -16.97 -16.68
C GLN A 117 -3.26 -18.41 -16.45
N LYS A 118 -2.84 -19.05 -15.36
CA LYS A 118 -3.34 -20.38 -15.01
C LYS A 118 -4.86 -20.41 -14.83
N LEU A 119 -5.42 -19.44 -14.09
CA LEU A 119 -6.87 -19.35 -13.87
C LEU A 119 -7.64 -19.21 -15.20
N LEU A 120 -7.08 -18.48 -16.16
CA LEU A 120 -7.66 -18.30 -17.48
C LEU A 120 -7.57 -19.59 -18.32
N GLU A 121 -6.42 -20.29 -18.29
CA GLU A 121 -6.19 -21.54 -19.00
C GLU A 121 -7.04 -22.68 -18.47
N GLU A 122 -7.22 -22.76 -17.15
CA GLU A 122 -8.09 -23.74 -16.48
C GLU A 122 -9.57 -23.51 -16.77
N GLY A 123 -9.96 -22.29 -17.19
CA GLY A 123 -11.35 -21.96 -17.49
C GLY A 123 -12.31 -22.05 -16.30
N THR A 124 -11.79 -22.10 -15.08
CA THR A 124 -12.57 -22.22 -13.84
C THR A 124 -13.40 -20.96 -13.55
N MET A 125 -12.94 -19.82 -14.04
CA MET A 125 -13.63 -18.54 -13.90
C MET A 125 -13.99 -17.97 -15.29
N LYS A 126 -15.28 -17.88 -15.59
CA LYS A 126 -15.77 -17.33 -16.87
C LYS A 126 -15.52 -15.82 -16.98
N ASN A 127 -15.60 -15.08 -15.88
CA ASN A 127 -15.24 -13.67 -15.74
C ASN A 127 -14.27 -13.56 -14.58
N LEU A 128 -13.25 -12.74 -14.73
CA LEU A 128 -12.16 -12.62 -13.77
C LEU A 128 -11.93 -11.14 -13.42
N ILE A 129 -11.99 -10.82 -12.13
CA ILE A 129 -11.60 -9.51 -11.59
C ILE A 129 -10.30 -9.70 -10.81
N THR A 130 -9.25 -9.00 -11.24
CA THR A 130 -7.96 -9.05 -10.56
C THR A 130 -7.99 -8.35 -9.22
N THR A 131 -7.28 -8.87 -8.23
CA THR A 131 -7.32 -8.45 -6.81
C THR A 131 -6.07 -7.70 -6.36
N CYS A 132 -5.33 -7.11 -7.29
CA CYS A 132 -4.08 -6.39 -7.00
C CYS A 132 -4.28 -5.03 -6.30
N CYS A 133 -5.48 -4.43 -6.38
CA CYS A 133 -5.78 -3.12 -5.80
C CYS A 133 -6.67 -3.26 -4.56
N PRO A 134 -6.17 -2.99 -3.33
CA PRO A 134 -6.96 -3.12 -2.10
C PRO A 134 -8.21 -2.23 -2.09
N SER A 135 -8.12 -1.01 -2.64
CA SER A 135 -9.29 -0.12 -2.71
C SER A 135 -10.40 -0.66 -3.62
N VAL A 136 -10.05 -1.36 -4.70
CA VAL A 136 -11.03 -2.02 -5.58
C VAL A 136 -11.62 -3.24 -4.89
N ASN A 137 -10.82 -4.00 -4.16
CA ASN A 137 -11.30 -5.14 -3.37
C ASN A 137 -12.30 -4.66 -2.32
N ASP A 138 -11.96 -3.65 -1.52
CA ASP A 138 -12.86 -2.99 -0.56
C ASP A 138 -14.14 -2.48 -1.23
N LEU A 139 -14.03 -1.87 -2.41
CA LEU A 139 -15.19 -1.38 -3.15
C LEU A 139 -16.14 -2.52 -3.53
N ILE A 140 -15.61 -3.61 -4.04
CA ILE A 140 -16.41 -4.77 -4.44
C ILE A 140 -17.04 -5.43 -3.20
N GLU A 141 -16.27 -5.73 -2.19
CA GLU A 141 -16.71 -6.43 -0.99
C GLU A 141 -17.79 -5.64 -0.23
N LYS A 142 -17.61 -4.31 -0.12
CA LYS A 142 -18.51 -3.46 0.66
C LYS A 142 -19.75 -2.99 -0.12
N TYR A 143 -19.61 -2.73 -1.41
CA TYR A 143 -20.67 -2.06 -2.19
C TYR A 143 -21.25 -2.92 -3.31
N TYR A 144 -20.54 -3.95 -3.76
CA TYR A 144 -20.96 -4.85 -4.83
C TYR A 144 -20.74 -6.32 -4.48
N PRO A 145 -21.25 -6.82 -3.33
CA PRO A 145 -20.91 -8.15 -2.83
C PRO A 145 -21.28 -9.28 -3.80
N SER A 146 -22.23 -9.06 -4.70
CA SER A 146 -22.59 -10.02 -5.76
C SER A 146 -21.45 -10.27 -6.77
N LEU A 147 -20.47 -9.36 -6.85
CA LEU A 147 -19.32 -9.46 -7.74
C LEU A 147 -18.13 -10.18 -7.11
N THR A 148 -18.13 -10.43 -5.80
CA THR A 148 -17.02 -11.11 -5.10
C THR A 148 -16.70 -12.48 -5.70
N LYS A 149 -17.70 -13.17 -6.22
CA LYS A 149 -17.56 -14.46 -6.91
C LYS A 149 -16.67 -14.41 -8.17
N TYR A 150 -16.41 -13.21 -8.69
CA TYR A 150 -15.53 -12.99 -9.85
C TYR A 150 -14.14 -12.52 -9.45
N MET A 151 -13.93 -12.20 -8.17
CA MET A 151 -12.61 -11.81 -7.67
C MET A 151 -11.70 -13.03 -7.64
N THR A 152 -10.49 -12.87 -8.15
CA THR A 152 -9.51 -13.96 -8.15
C THR A 152 -9.00 -14.25 -6.75
N PRO A 153 -8.76 -15.53 -6.39
CA PRO A 153 -8.15 -15.89 -5.11
C PRO A 153 -6.61 -15.71 -5.14
N VAL A 154 -6.15 -14.58 -5.69
CA VAL A 154 -4.73 -14.27 -5.88
C VAL A 154 -4.37 -13.05 -5.07
N VAL A 155 -3.28 -13.11 -4.30
CA VAL A 155 -2.78 -11.99 -3.52
C VAL A 155 -2.18 -10.90 -4.41
N SER A 156 -2.03 -9.69 -3.85
CA SER A 156 -1.41 -8.59 -4.61
C SER A 156 0.08 -8.84 -4.87
N PRO A 157 0.66 -8.15 -5.88
CA PRO A 157 2.10 -8.18 -6.14
C PRO A 157 2.97 -7.85 -4.93
N MET A 158 2.53 -6.92 -4.07
CA MET A 158 3.23 -6.58 -2.84
C MET A 158 3.33 -7.79 -1.90
N ILE A 159 2.24 -8.47 -1.66
CA ILE A 159 2.18 -9.65 -0.78
C ILE A 159 2.96 -10.83 -1.40
N ALA A 160 2.76 -11.09 -2.70
CA ALA A 160 3.51 -12.14 -3.40
C ALA A 160 5.03 -11.91 -3.32
N HIS A 161 5.46 -10.67 -3.49
CA HIS A 161 6.87 -10.30 -3.40
C HIS A 161 7.40 -10.40 -1.97
N GLY A 162 6.64 -9.96 -0.98
CA GLY A 162 7.02 -10.12 0.43
C GLY A 162 7.27 -11.59 0.80
N ARG A 163 6.39 -12.48 0.39
CA ARG A 163 6.57 -13.94 0.56
C ARG A 163 7.78 -14.48 -0.18
N LEU A 164 8.03 -14.02 -1.41
CA LEU A 164 9.21 -14.39 -2.18
C LEU A 164 10.49 -13.96 -1.45
N ILE A 165 10.55 -12.73 -0.95
CA ILE A 165 11.68 -12.20 -0.20
C ILE A 165 11.94 -13.06 1.05
N LYS A 166 10.91 -13.35 1.84
CA LYS A 166 11.04 -14.21 3.03
C LYS A 166 11.50 -15.63 2.67
N LYS A 167 11.00 -16.18 1.58
CA LYS A 167 11.46 -17.49 1.08
C LYS A 167 12.94 -17.50 0.70
N ILE A 168 13.46 -16.39 0.15
CA ILE A 168 14.87 -16.28 -0.30
C ILE A 168 15.81 -16.02 0.87
N TYR A 169 15.44 -15.12 1.79
CA TYR A 169 16.33 -14.59 2.83
C TYR A 169 16.05 -15.13 4.23
N GLY A 170 14.99 -15.90 4.41
CA GLY A 170 14.52 -16.44 5.69
C GLY A 170 13.36 -15.64 6.29
N GLU A 171 12.60 -16.28 7.18
CA GLU A 171 11.39 -15.68 7.80
C GLU A 171 11.71 -14.48 8.71
N ASP A 172 12.91 -14.41 9.26
CA ASP A 172 13.34 -13.33 10.16
C ASP A 172 13.65 -12.02 9.42
N VAL A 173 13.76 -12.06 8.08
CA VAL A 173 14.01 -10.85 7.28
C VAL A 173 12.84 -9.88 7.40
N LYS A 174 13.14 -8.60 7.55
CA LYS A 174 12.14 -7.54 7.53
C LYS A 174 11.90 -7.08 6.10
N VAL A 175 10.66 -7.12 5.68
CA VAL A 175 10.23 -6.68 4.35
C VAL A 175 9.55 -5.32 4.48
N VAL A 176 10.11 -4.31 3.82
CA VAL A 176 9.53 -2.98 3.73
C VAL A 176 9.05 -2.75 2.31
N PHE A 177 7.78 -2.46 2.13
CA PHE A 177 7.25 -2.04 0.83
C PHE A 177 7.35 -0.51 0.71
N LEU A 178 7.86 -0.04 -0.43
CA LEU A 178 7.93 1.38 -0.78
C LEU A 178 7.08 1.65 -2.03
N GLY A 179 6.04 2.46 -1.89
CA GLY A 179 5.14 2.76 -3.02
C GLY A 179 4.18 3.91 -2.75
N PRO A 180 3.35 4.33 -3.71
CA PRO A 180 2.52 5.52 -3.59
C PRO A 180 1.19 5.29 -2.86
N CYS A 181 0.81 4.04 -2.57
CA CYS A 181 -0.55 3.68 -2.23
C CYS A 181 -0.75 3.47 -0.73
N ILE A 182 -1.59 4.30 -0.10
CA ILE A 182 -1.91 4.18 1.33
C ILE A 182 -2.80 2.96 1.65
N ALA A 183 -3.62 2.49 0.69
CA ALA A 183 -4.45 1.30 0.89
C ALA A 183 -3.61 0.03 1.14
N LYS A 184 -2.35 0.03 0.70
CA LYS A 184 -1.41 -1.05 0.97
C LYS A 184 -1.09 -1.21 2.46
N LYS A 185 -1.19 -0.12 3.24
CA LYS A 185 -1.00 -0.16 4.70
C LYS A 185 -2.10 -0.99 5.37
N GLU A 186 -3.35 -0.86 4.91
CA GLU A 186 -4.47 -1.67 5.40
C GLU A 186 -4.35 -3.13 4.91
N GLU A 187 -3.96 -3.35 3.65
CA GLU A 187 -3.77 -4.70 3.12
C GLU A 187 -2.77 -5.52 3.93
N ALA A 188 -1.66 -4.92 4.35
CA ALA A 188 -0.60 -5.62 5.08
C ALA A 188 -1.04 -6.13 6.47
N VAL A 189 -2.05 -5.53 7.08
CA VAL A 189 -2.51 -5.84 8.44
C VAL A 189 -3.96 -6.38 8.51
N GLY A 190 -4.71 -6.25 7.43
CA GLY A 190 -6.17 -6.43 7.43
C GLY A 190 -6.65 -7.88 7.28
N ASP A 191 -5.79 -8.84 6.96
CA ASP A 191 -6.21 -10.21 6.66
C ASP A 191 -5.14 -11.22 7.10
N ASP A 192 -5.55 -12.19 7.90
CA ASP A 192 -4.67 -13.29 8.39
C ASP A 192 -3.97 -14.03 7.23
N ARG A 193 -4.61 -14.11 6.06
CA ARG A 193 -4.04 -14.74 4.86
C ARG A 193 -2.80 -14.03 4.34
N VAL A 194 -2.61 -12.76 4.63
CA VAL A 194 -1.50 -11.93 4.12
C VAL A 194 -0.60 -11.40 5.24
N PHE A 195 -1.03 -11.56 6.48
CA PHE A 195 -0.30 -11.11 7.65
C PHE A 195 1.13 -11.68 7.67
N GLY A 196 2.08 -10.83 8.01
CA GLY A 196 3.49 -11.22 8.10
C GLY A 196 4.25 -11.28 6.77
N ALA A 197 3.59 -11.14 5.61
CA ALA A 197 4.29 -11.08 4.33
C ALA A 197 5.12 -9.81 4.15
N VAL A 198 4.63 -8.68 4.68
CA VAL A 198 5.28 -7.37 4.67
C VAL A 198 5.25 -6.79 6.09
N ASP A 199 6.38 -6.34 6.59
CA ASP A 199 6.54 -5.88 7.98
C ASP A 199 6.27 -4.38 8.15
N ALA A 200 6.46 -3.57 7.10
CA ALA A 200 6.20 -2.13 7.12
C ALA A 200 5.97 -1.57 5.71
N ILE A 201 5.25 -0.46 5.63
CA ILE A 201 4.96 0.22 4.35
C ILE A 201 5.30 1.69 4.44
N LEU A 202 6.12 2.14 3.51
CA LEU A 202 6.48 3.54 3.31
C LEU A 202 5.88 4.07 2.02
N THR A 203 5.42 5.31 2.06
CA THR A 203 5.10 6.06 0.85
C THR A 203 6.35 6.77 0.32
N PHE A 204 6.34 7.17 -0.96
CA PHE A 204 7.43 7.96 -1.52
C PHE A 204 7.54 9.34 -0.84
N GLU A 205 6.44 9.91 -0.35
CA GLU A 205 6.43 11.14 0.43
C GLU A 205 7.14 10.97 1.78
N GLU A 206 6.86 9.86 2.49
CA GLU A 206 7.54 9.51 3.74
C GLU A 206 9.05 9.35 3.51
N LEU A 207 9.46 8.66 2.44
CA LEU A 207 10.88 8.55 2.07
C LEU A 207 11.48 9.91 1.74
N GLY A 208 10.81 10.74 0.94
CA GLY A 208 11.27 12.09 0.60
C GLY A 208 11.47 12.99 1.83
N GLY A 209 10.62 12.84 2.85
CA GLY A 209 10.79 13.50 4.15
C GLY A 209 11.99 12.98 4.94
N TRP A 210 12.37 11.72 4.77
CA TRP A 210 13.53 11.12 5.43
C TRP A 210 14.86 11.52 4.79
N LEU A 211 14.88 11.73 3.47
CA LEU A 211 16.09 12.09 2.72
C LEU A 211 16.47 13.57 2.79
N LYS A 212 15.61 14.44 3.34
CA LYS A 212 15.88 15.87 3.61
C LYS A 212 16.54 16.06 4.96
#